data_900fd84f1817e3922bf0646191640911
#
_entry.id   900fd84f1817e3922bf0646191640911
#
_cell.length_a   1.000
_cell.length_b   1.000
_cell.length_c   1.000
_cell.angle_alpha   90.00
_cell.angle_beta   90.00
_cell.angle_gamma   90.00
#
_symmetry.space_group_name_H-M   'P 1'
#
loop_
_entity.id
_entity.type
_entity.pdbx_description
1 polymer ?
#
loop_
_entity_poly.entity_id
_entity_poly.type
_entity_poly.pdbx_seq_one_letter_code
_entity_poly.pdbx_strand_id
1 'polypeptide(L)'
;MPSTPTDSPARTGSSGALLTAGVFTGVVALYIALVALGNITDFGTNQQFVRHVLAMDTTFRDDDLMWRAITSTALQDTAYVVIIAWETVAALVLIRATFLWARRDTTRARRVSTYGLLMLILLFGAGFLAIGGEWFAMWQSKSWNGLDAATRVLLLTGLALIAVHLPGNTGSGARGSAE
;
A
#
# COMPACT_ATOMS: atom_id res chain seq x y z
N MET A 1 -39.01 -38.58 24.49
CA MET A 1 -37.86 -37.73 24.83
C MET A 1 -37.86 -36.59 23.83
N PRO A 2 -38.00 -35.31 24.23
CA PRO A 2 -37.94 -34.22 23.31
C PRO A 2 -36.47 -33.89 22.99
N SER A 3 -36.20 -33.80 21.69
CA SER A 3 -34.90 -33.40 21.15
C SER A 3 -34.61 -31.93 21.47
N THR A 4 -33.55 -31.69 22.19
CA THR A 4 -32.99 -30.35 22.45
C THR A 4 -32.57 -29.66 21.14
N PRO A 5 -32.91 -28.40 20.91
CA PRO A 5 -32.38 -27.65 19.79
C PRO A 5 -30.89 -27.46 19.98
N THR A 6 -30.07 -27.95 19.05
CA THR A 6 -28.65 -27.64 19.00
C THR A 6 -28.53 -26.18 18.54
N ASP A 7 -28.09 -25.34 19.45
CA ASP A 7 -27.66 -23.98 19.16
C ASP A 7 -26.56 -23.97 18.09
N SER A 8 -26.87 -23.47 16.91
CA SER A 8 -25.89 -23.24 15.88
C SER A 8 -24.97 -22.09 16.33
N PRO A 9 -23.64 -22.31 16.44
CA PRO A 9 -22.74 -21.23 16.81
C PRO A 9 -22.71 -20.14 15.75
N ALA A 10 -22.85 -18.94 16.24
CA ALA A 10 -23.11 -17.68 15.56
C ALA A 10 -22.21 -17.36 14.34
N ARG A 11 -22.86 -16.84 13.31
CA ARG A 11 -22.33 -16.23 12.07
C ARG A 11 -21.50 -14.94 12.29
N THR A 12 -20.87 -14.73 13.43
CA THR A 12 -20.16 -13.47 13.80
C THR A 12 -18.79 -13.33 13.14
N GLY A 13 -18.13 -14.42 12.71
CA GLY A 13 -16.77 -14.38 12.15
C GLY A 13 -16.66 -13.73 10.75
N SER A 14 -17.68 -13.85 9.91
CA SER A 14 -17.61 -13.33 8.53
C SER A 14 -17.79 -11.81 8.44
N SER A 15 -18.62 -11.24 9.30
CA SER A 15 -18.88 -9.79 9.32
C SER A 15 -17.69 -9.00 9.85
N GLY A 16 -16.97 -9.53 10.86
CA GLY A 16 -15.78 -8.92 11.40
C GLY A 16 -14.63 -8.84 10.38
N ALA A 17 -14.35 -9.92 9.66
CA ALA A 17 -13.29 -9.94 8.65
C ALA A 17 -13.56 -8.95 7.50
N LEU A 18 -14.82 -8.86 7.04
CA LEU A 18 -15.21 -7.91 6.01
C LEU A 18 -15.09 -6.46 6.48
N LEU A 19 -15.50 -6.17 7.72
CA LEU A 19 -15.35 -4.85 8.31
C LEU A 19 -13.87 -4.48 8.42
N THR A 20 -13.03 -5.39 8.91
CA THR A 20 -11.58 -5.19 9.02
C THR A 20 -10.96 -4.87 7.66
N ALA A 21 -11.28 -5.64 6.63
CA ALA A 21 -10.80 -5.40 5.27
C ALA A 21 -11.21 -4.01 4.75
N GLY A 22 -12.48 -3.63 4.95
CA GLY A 22 -12.98 -2.31 4.55
C GLY A 22 -12.31 -1.17 5.29
N VAL A 23 -12.13 -1.29 6.62
CA VAL A 23 -11.47 -0.27 7.45
C VAL A 23 -10.00 -0.12 7.05
N PHE A 24 -9.25 -1.22 6.93
CA PHE A 24 -7.84 -1.13 6.50
C PHE A 24 -7.71 -0.52 5.10
N THR A 25 -8.57 -0.91 4.14
CA THR A 25 -8.59 -0.31 2.81
C THR A 25 -8.85 1.20 2.89
N GLY A 26 -9.82 1.63 3.70
CA GLY A 26 -10.16 3.04 3.89
C GLY A 26 -9.05 3.85 4.53
N VAL A 27 -8.37 3.30 5.54
CA VAL A 27 -7.22 3.95 6.20
C VAL A 27 -6.07 4.14 5.21
N VAL A 28 -5.73 3.10 4.42
CA VAL A 28 -4.68 3.21 3.41
C VAL A 28 -5.08 4.19 2.30
N ALA A 29 -6.35 4.17 1.87
CA ALA A 29 -6.87 5.12 0.88
C ALA A 29 -6.72 6.58 1.34
N LEU A 30 -7.13 6.86 2.58
CA LEU A 30 -6.99 8.20 3.17
C LEU A 30 -5.53 8.60 3.29
N TYR A 31 -4.68 7.69 3.79
CA TYR A 31 -3.26 7.96 3.95
C TYR A 31 -2.61 8.36 2.63
N ILE A 32 -2.76 7.54 1.58
CA ILE A 32 -2.09 7.82 0.30
C ILE A 32 -2.72 9.02 -0.43
N ALA A 33 -4.02 9.28 -0.24
CA ALA A 33 -4.65 10.49 -0.78
C ALA A 33 -4.07 11.76 -0.16
N LEU A 34 -3.81 11.76 1.16
CA LEU A 34 -3.15 12.88 1.83
C LEU A 34 -1.69 13.03 1.42
N VAL A 35 -0.96 11.93 1.21
CA VAL A 35 0.41 11.96 0.68
C VAL A 35 0.43 12.58 -0.71
N ALA A 36 -0.41 12.09 -1.63
CA ALA A 36 -0.49 12.64 -3.00
C ALA A 36 -0.89 14.11 -3.00
N LEU A 37 -1.86 14.50 -2.16
CA LEU A 37 -2.27 15.90 -2.00
C LEU A 37 -1.11 16.76 -1.49
N GLY A 38 -0.38 16.29 -0.47
CA GLY A 38 0.80 16.96 0.06
C GLY A 38 1.88 17.16 -1.01
N ASN A 39 2.17 16.12 -1.80
CA ASN A 39 3.14 16.17 -2.89
C ASN A 39 2.74 17.14 -4.01
N ILE A 40 1.44 17.34 -4.24
CA ILE A 40 0.92 18.30 -5.23
C ILE A 40 0.97 19.72 -4.67
N THR A 41 0.57 19.93 -3.42
CA THR A 41 0.42 21.28 -2.83
C THR A 41 1.75 21.84 -2.30
N ASP A 42 2.65 20.98 -1.82
CA ASP A 42 4.01 21.33 -1.41
C ASP A 42 5.04 20.57 -2.29
N PHE A 43 4.96 20.85 -3.60
CA PHE A 43 5.76 20.17 -4.61
C PHE A 43 7.26 20.27 -4.34
N GLY A 44 7.74 21.46 -3.93
CA GLY A 44 9.16 21.75 -3.80
C GLY A 44 9.87 20.89 -2.74
N THR A 45 9.23 20.63 -1.61
CA THR A 45 9.85 19.88 -0.49
C THR A 45 10.24 18.46 -0.90
N ASN A 46 9.31 17.71 -1.47
CA ASN A 46 9.59 16.34 -1.86
C ASN A 46 10.31 16.22 -3.21
N GLN A 47 10.25 17.27 -4.07
CA GLN A 47 11.11 17.35 -5.25
C GLN A 47 12.58 17.33 -4.85
N GLN A 48 12.97 18.12 -3.84
CA GLN A 48 14.35 18.13 -3.34
C GLN A 48 14.76 16.75 -2.80
N PHE A 49 13.85 16.08 -2.07
CA PHE A 49 14.11 14.72 -1.60
C PHE A 49 14.46 13.78 -2.76
N VAL A 50 13.64 13.73 -3.81
CA VAL A 50 13.89 12.85 -4.97
C VAL A 50 15.18 13.23 -5.70
N ARG A 51 15.46 14.54 -5.85
CA ARG A 51 16.69 15.02 -6.48
C ARG A 51 17.94 14.56 -5.71
N HIS A 52 17.97 14.72 -4.40
CA HIS A 52 19.11 14.31 -3.57
C HIS A 52 19.31 12.79 -3.55
N VAL A 53 18.22 12.02 -3.49
CA VAL A 53 18.29 10.55 -3.56
C VAL A 53 18.86 10.10 -4.89
N LEU A 54 18.34 10.59 -6.02
CA LEU A 54 18.79 10.19 -7.36
C LEU A 54 20.21 10.69 -7.68
N ALA A 55 20.59 11.87 -7.18
CA ALA A 55 21.94 12.40 -7.33
C ALA A 55 22.97 11.71 -6.43
N MET A 56 22.54 10.96 -5.42
CA MET A 56 23.41 10.30 -4.42
C MET A 56 24.38 11.28 -3.74
N ASP A 57 24.07 12.57 -3.69
CA ASP A 57 24.98 13.64 -3.28
C ASP A 57 25.18 13.74 -1.76
N THR A 58 24.32 13.08 -0.99
CA THR A 58 24.37 12.99 0.48
C THR A 58 24.72 11.59 1.00
N THR A 59 25.11 10.68 0.11
CA THR A 59 25.65 9.35 0.43
C THR A 59 27.12 9.45 0.81
N PHE A 60 27.79 8.33 1.10
CA PHE A 60 29.24 8.29 1.33
C PHE A 60 30.06 8.64 0.09
N ARG A 61 29.43 8.70 -1.08
CA ARG A 61 30.02 9.08 -2.37
C ARG A 61 31.21 8.19 -2.77
N ASP A 62 31.04 6.88 -2.54
CA ASP A 62 32.00 5.87 -2.97
C ASP A 62 32.12 5.88 -4.49
N ASP A 63 33.36 6.04 -5.01
CA ASP A 63 33.63 6.13 -6.44
C ASP A 63 33.12 4.92 -7.22
N ASP A 64 33.13 3.73 -6.61
CA ASP A 64 32.61 2.49 -7.21
C ASP A 64 31.07 2.48 -7.35
N LEU A 65 30.36 3.38 -6.69
CA LEU A 65 28.89 3.47 -6.73
C LEU A 65 28.36 4.71 -7.48
N MET A 66 29.14 5.78 -7.56
CA MET A 66 28.67 7.08 -8.09
C MET A 66 28.25 7.05 -9.57
N TRP A 67 28.66 6.03 -10.33
CA TRP A 67 28.18 5.85 -11.71
C TRP A 67 26.66 5.61 -11.82
N ARG A 68 26.01 5.25 -10.72
CA ARG A 68 24.54 5.07 -10.64
C ARG A 68 23.79 6.39 -10.51
N ALA A 69 24.48 7.45 -10.10
CA ALA A 69 23.85 8.74 -9.82
C ALA A 69 23.21 9.34 -11.08
N ILE A 70 21.98 9.80 -10.94
CA ILE A 70 21.26 10.55 -11.97
C ILE A 70 21.35 12.02 -11.61
N THR A 71 22.20 12.77 -12.31
CA THR A 71 22.43 14.21 -12.06
C THR A 71 21.58 15.14 -12.94
N SER A 72 20.87 14.59 -13.94
CA SER A 72 19.97 15.36 -14.79
C SER A 72 18.73 15.77 -14.01
N THR A 73 18.57 17.09 -13.79
CA THR A 73 17.38 17.64 -13.10
C THR A 73 16.08 17.31 -13.81
N ALA A 74 16.10 17.26 -15.15
CA ALA A 74 14.92 16.90 -15.93
C ALA A 74 14.47 15.44 -15.67
N LEU A 75 15.41 14.50 -15.53
CA LEU A 75 15.11 13.11 -15.21
C LEU A 75 14.64 12.97 -13.75
N GLN A 76 15.26 13.70 -12.83
CA GLN A 76 14.86 13.72 -11.42
C GLN A 76 13.43 14.24 -11.25
N ASP A 77 13.11 15.35 -11.91
CA ASP A 77 11.77 15.95 -11.86
C ASP A 77 10.73 15.05 -12.54
N THR A 78 11.09 14.42 -13.65
CA THR A 78 10.23 13.45 -14.32
C THR A 78 9.93 12.27 -13.40
N ALA A 79 10.94 11.73 -12.72
CA ALA A 79 10.75 10.64 -11.75
C ALA A 79 9.80 11.06 -10.63
N TYR A 80 9.96 12.28 -10.10
CA TYR A 80 9.06 12.79 -9.06
C TYR A 80 7.62 12.95 -9.54
N VAL A 81 7.41 13.51 -10.73
CA VAL A 81 6.06 13.62 -11.33
C VAL A 81 5.42 12.24 -11.53
N VAL A 82 6.20 11.26 -11.98
CA VAL A 82 5.71 9.88 -12.13
C VAL A 82 5.31 9.27 -10.77
N ILE A 83 6.09 9.53 -9.71
CA ILE A 83 5.73 9.10 -8.34
C ILE A 83 4.38 9.71 -7.92
N ILE A 84 4.20 11.02 -8.06
CA ILE A 84 2.94 11.70 -7.71
C ILE A 84 1.76 11.14 -8.51
N ALA A 85 1.94 10.95 -9.82
CA ALA A 85 0.90 10.40 -10.69
C ALA A 85 0.52 8.98 -10.24
N TRP A 86 1.50 8.15 -9.92
CA TRP A 86 1.28 6.79 -9.42
C TRP A 86 0.54 6.76 -8.09
N GLU A 87 0.96 7.60 -7.12
CA GLU A 87 0.29 7.75 -5.82
C GLU A 87 -1.16 8.22 -5.98
N THR A 88 -1.39 9.19 -6.86
CA THR A 88 -2.73 9.72 -7.16
C THR A 88 -3.64 8.62 -7.73
N VAL A 89 -3.15 7.85 -8.70
CA VAL A 89 -3.93 6.74 -9.28
C VAL A 89 -4.20 5.67 -8.21
N ALA A 90 -3.20 5.31 -7.40
CA ALA A 90 -3.38 4.35 -6.31
C ALA A 90 -4.42 4.83 -5.28
N ALA A 91 -4.38 6.12 -4.93
CA ALA A 91 -5.36 6.74 -4.04
C ALA A 91 -6.78 6.63 -4.60
N LEU A 92 -6.99 6.99 -5.86
CA LEU A 92 -8.30 6.91 -6.52
C LEU A 92 -8.83 5.48 -6.59
N VAL A 93 -7.95 4.51 -6.90
CA VAL A 93 -8.30 3.08 -6.90
C VAL A 93 -8.75 2.61 -5.52
N LEU A 94 -8.01 3.01 -4.45
CA LEU A 94 -8.33 2.61 -3.08
C LEU A 94 -9.57 3.34 -2.53
N ILE A 95 -9.80 4.60 -2.89
CA ILE A 95 -11.05 5.32 -2.58
C ILE A 95 -12.24 4.58 -3.19
N ARG A 96 -12.14 4.20 -4.49
CA ARG A 96 -13.18 3.37 -5.13
C ARG A 96 -13.39 2.05 -4.41
N ALA A 97 -12.31 1.37 -4.00
CA ALA A 97 -12.39 0.12 -3.26
C ALA A 97 -13.13 0.30 -1.93
N THR A 98 -12.81 1.36 -1.18
CA THR A 98 -13.49 1.72 0.07
C THR A 98 -14.98 1.90 -0.13
N PHE A 99 -15.37 2.56 -1.21
CA PHE A 99 -16.79 2.75 -1.56
C PHE A 99 -17.48 1.42 -1.88
N LEU A 100 -16.80 0.51 -2.56
CA LEU A 100 -17.34 -0.83 -2.83
C LEU A 100 -17.50 -1.65 -1.53
N TRP A 101 -16.58 -1.53 -0.56
CA TRP A 101 -16.73 -2.13 0.77
C TRP A 101 -17.97 -1.58 1.50
N ALA A 102 -18.17 -0.26 1.47
CA ALA A 102 -19.35 0.39 2.06
C ALA A 102 -20.67 -0.09 1.42
N ARG A 103 -20.65 -0.36 0.11
CA ARG A 103 -21.80 -0.90 -0.63
C ARG A 103 -21.97 -2.42 -0.50
N ARG A 104 -21.10 -3.09 0.24
CA ARG A 104 -21.08 -4.55 0.44
C ARG A 104 -20.88 -5.36 -0.86
N ASP A 105 -20.36 -4.77 -1.92
CA ASP A 105 -19.91 -5.48 -3.13
C ASP A 105 -18.51 -6.08 -2.87
N THR A 106 -18.49 -7.12 -2.04
CA THR A 106 -17.26 -7.68 -1.50
C THR A 106 -16.33 -8.26 -2.56
N THR A 107 -16.89 -8.82 -3.63
CA THR A 107 -16.10 -9.41 -4.73
C THR A 107 -15.32 -8.35 -5.49
N ARG A 108 -16.00 -7.26 -5.89
CA ARG A 108 -15.32 -6.14 -6.57
C ARG A 108 -14.41 -5.37 -5.61
N ALA A 109 -14.87 -5.17 -4.36
CA ALA A 109 -14.09 -4.50 -3.33
C ALA A 109 -12.73 -5.18 -3.12
N ARG A 110 -12.70 -6.51 -2.93
CA ARG A 110 -11.45 -7.29 -2.80
C ARG A 110 -10.54 -7.09 -4.01
N ARG A 111 -11.06 -7.27 -5.22
CA ARG A 111 -10.27 -7.13 -6.45
C ARG A 111 -9.67 -5.74 -6.59
N VAL A 112 -10.46 -4.69 -6.41
CA VAL A 112 -10.02 -3.30 -6.57
C VAL A 112 -9.04 -2.91 -5.45
N SER A 113 -9.30 -3.33 -4.20
CA SER A 113 -8.34 -3.15 -3.09
C SER A 113 -7.00 -3.80 -3.40
N THR A 114 -7.01 -5.04 -3.89
CA THR A 114 -5.77 -5.77 -4.25
C THR A 114 -4.93 -4.98 -5.25
N TYR A 115 -5.54 -4.45 -6.32
CA TYR A 115 -4.80 -3.65 -7.31
C TYR A 115 -4.18 -2.40 -6.69
N GLY A 116 -4.96 -1.62 -5.93
CA GLY A 116 -4.45 -0.41 -5.30
C GLY A 116 -3.34 -0.70 -4.28
N LEU A 117 -3.50 -1.75 -3.47
CA LEU A 117 -2.49 -2.15 -2.49
C LEU A 117 -1.21 -2.68 -3.15
N LEU A 118 -1.33 -3.45 -4.24
CA LEU A 118 -0.15 -3.88 -5.01
C LEU A 118 0.58 -2.72 -5.67
N MET A 119 -0.13 -1.69 -6.15
CA MET A 119 0.50 -0.46 -6.64
C MET A 119 1.36 0.20 -5.57
N LEU A 120 0.90 0.26 -4.32
CA LEU A 120 1.68 0.81 -3.21
C LEU A 120 2.85 -0.08 -2.82
N ILE A 121 2.69 -1.40 -2.81
CA ILE A 121 3.80 -2.34 -2.57
C ILE A 121 4.90 -2.16 -3.63
N LEU A 122 4.53 -2.01 -4.90
CA LEU A 122 5.50 -1.75 -5.97
C LEU A 122 6.22 -0.41 -5.76
N LEU A 123 5.50 0.65 -5.44
CA LEU A 123 6.12 1.96 -5.24
C LEU A 123 7.03 1.97 -4.01
N PHE A 124 6.51 1.60 -2.84
CA PHE A 124 7.26 1.71 -1.59
C PHE A 124 8.23 0.55 -1.36
N GLY A 125 7.89 -0.67 -1.80
CA GLY A 125 8.76 -1.83 -1.70
C GLY A 125 9.84 -1.83 -2.78
N ALA A 126 9.46 -1.87 -4.06
CA ALA A 126 10.45 -1.92 -5.14
C ALA A 126 11.05 -0.53 -5.42
N GLY A 127 10.25 0.53 -5.48
CA GLY A 127 10.75 1.87 -5.78
C GLY A 127 11.59 2.46 -4.66
N PHE A 128 11.02 2.60 -3.45
CA PHE A 128 11.72 3.27 -2.35
C PHE A 128 12.71 2.36 -1.62
N LEU A 129 12.32 1.15 -1.20
CA LEU A 129 13.22 0.31 -0.40
C LEU A 129 14.31 -0.33 -1.26
N ALA A 130 13.95 -0.97 -2.37
CA ALA A 130 14.94 -1.67 -3.18
C ALA A 130 15.74 -0.69 -4.07
N ILE A 131 15.08 0.13 -4.90
CA ILE A 131 15.77 1.01 -5.83
C ILE A 131 16.34 2.23 -5.08
N GLY A 132 15.53 2.96 -4.35
CA GLY A 132 15.98 4.13 -3.58
C GLY A 132 16.98 3.75 -2.50
N GLY A 133 16.63 2.73 -1.71
CA GLY A 133 17.44 2.27 -0.58
C GLY A 133 18.76 1.67 -1.00
N GLU A 134 18.73 0.62 -1.83
CA GLU A 134 19.90 -0.17 -2.15
C GLU A 134 20.65 0.31 -3.40
N TRP A 135 19.91 0.58 -4.51
CA TRP A 135 20.55 1.01 -5.74
C TRP A 135 21.14 2.41 -5.65
N PHE A 136 20.37 3.36 -5.08
CA PHE A 136 20.84 4.74 -4.85
C PHE A 136 21.44 4.96 -3.47
N ALA A 137 21.63 3.89 -2.68
CA ALA A 137 22.24 3.91 -1.36
C ALA A 137 21.65 4.97 -0.41
N MET A 138 20.33 5.21 -0.49
CA MET A 138 19.62 6.21 0.33
C MET A 138 19.81 5.98 1.83
N TRP A 139 20.07 4.73 2.25
CA TRP A 139 20.35 4.38 3.65
C TRP A 139 21.61 5.08 4.22
N GLN A 140 22.54 5.51 3.36
CA GLN A 140 23.75 6.23 3.78
C GLN A 140 23.47 7.69 4.10
N SER A 141 22.39 8.26 3.58
CA SER A 141 22.04 9.66 3.80
C SER A 141 21.45 9.88 5.20
N LYS A 142 21.97 10.89 5.91
CA LYS A 142 21.39 11.33 7.19
C LYS A 142 20.22 12.30 7.02
N SER A 143 20.19 13.04 5.92
CA SER A 143 19.22 14.12 5.68
C SER A 143 18.08 13.70 4.76
N TRP A 144 18.39 12.88 3.75
CA TRP A 144 17.45 12.49 2.70
C TRP A 144 17.23 10.98 2.68
N ASN A 145 16.78 10.44 3.84
CA ASN A 145 16.51 9.03 4.03
C ASN A 145 15.01 8.79 4.27
N GLY A 146 14.36 8.22 3.28
CA GLY A 146 12.92 7.90 3.32
C GLY A 146 12.59 6.46 3.68
N LEU A 147 13.58 5.63 4.08
CA LEU A 147 13.38 4.20 4.31
C LEU A 147 12.38 3.91 5.43
N ASP A 148 12.44 4.65 6.53
CA ASP A 148 11.49 4.47 7.65
C ASP A 148 10.06 4.82 7.23
N ALA A 149 9.88 5.89 6.46
CA ALA A 149 8.58 6.27 5.94
C ALA A 149 8.04 5.23 4.96
N ALA A 150 8.88 4.78 4.01
CA ALA A 150 8.52 3.76 3.04
C ALA A 150 8.18 2.42 3.72
N THR A 151 8.94 2.02 4.74
CA THR A 151 8.69 0.80 5.51
C THR A 151 7.34 0.86 6.23
N ARG A 152 6.98 2.00 6.86
CA ARG A 152 5.66 2.17 7.48
C ARG A 152 4.52 2.00 6.48
N VAL A 153 4.65 2.59 5.29
CA VAL A 153 3.63 2.45 4.25
C VAL A 153 3.54 1.01 3.76
N LEU A 154 4.69 0.36 3.53
CA LEU A 154 4.74 -1.04 3.09
C LEU A 154 4.10 -1.98 4.10
N LEU A 155 4.39 -1.82 5.39
CA LEU A 155 3.80 -2.63 6.47
C LEU A 155 2.29 -2.42 6.57
N LEU A 156 1.81 -1.17 6.58
CA LEU A 156 0.38 -0.86 6.61
C LEU A 156 -0.35 -1.45 5.40
N THR A 157 0.25 -1.31 4.23
CA THR A 157 -0.29 -1.85 2.96
C THR A 157 -0.30 -3.37 2.95
N GLY A 158 0.76 -4.01 3.46
CA GLY A 158 0.84 -5.47 3.60
C GLY A 158 -0.21 -6.02 4.54
N LEU A 159 -0.40 -5.40 5.70
CA LEU A 159 -1.46 -5.76 6.65
C LEU A 159 -2.86 -5.61 6.02
N ALA A 160 -3.09 -4.51 5.30
CA ALA A 160 -4.34 -4.30 4.58
C ALA A 160 -4.57 -5.38 3.51
N LEU A 161 -3.53 -5.76 2.76
CA LEU A 161 -3.62 -6.81 1.75
C LEU A 161 -3.96 -8.17 2.37
N ILE A 162 -3.32 -8.52 3.49
CA ILE A 162 -3.64 -9.73 4.25
C ILE A 162 -5.10 -9.69 4.70
N ALA A 163 -5.56 -8.58 5.32
CA ALA A 163 -6.93 -8.41 5.79
C ALA A 163 -7.96 -8.57 4.66
N VAL A 164 -7.67 -8.01 3.48
CA VAL A 164 -8.53 -8.12 2.28
C VAL A 164 -8.68 -9.58 1.85
N HIS A 165 -7.66 -10.42 2.04
CA HIS A 165 -7.65 -11.82 1.62
C HIS A 165 -7.99 -12.83 2.72
N LEU A 166 -8.22 -12.38 3.95
CA LEU A 166 -8.70 -13.28 5.00
C LEU A 166 -9.99 -13.97 4.56
N PRO A 167 -10.10 -15.31 4.71
CA PRO A 167 -11.33 -16.03 4.39
C PRO A 167 -12.44 -15.56 5.32
N GLY A 168 -13.48 -15.01 4.75
CA GLY A 168 -14.77 -14.95 5.45
C GLY A 168 -15.21 -16.40 5.64
N ASN A 169 -15.45 -16.82 6.88
CA ASN A 169 -15.86 -18.19 7.19
C ASN A 169 -17.15 -18.52 6.43
N THR A 170 -17.01 -19.06 5.22
CA THR A 170 -18.11 -19.67 4.50
C THR A 170 -18.33 -20.99 5.22
N GLY A 171 -19.33 -21.03 6.12
CA GLY A 171 -19.77 -22.26 6.73
C GLY A 171 -20.01 -23.29 5.63
N SER A 172 -19.11 -24.24 5.52
CA SER A 172 -19.32 -25.45 4.74
C SER A 172 -20.52 -26.18 5.35
N GLY A 173 -21.70 -25.91 4.78
CA GLY A 173 -22.85 -26.78 5.01
C GLY A 173 -22.54 -28.12 4.41
N ALA A 174 -21.97 -29.01 5.23
CA ALA A 174 -22.00 -30.45 4.96
C ALA A 174 -23.47 -30.82 4.88
N ARG A 175 -24.02 -30.88 3.67
CA ARG A 175 -25.22 -31.69 3.41
C ARG A 175 -24.80 -33.12 3.61
N GLY A 176 -25.03 -33.65 4.81
CA GLY A 176 -25.09 -35.09 5.03
C GLY A 176 -26.24 -35.64 4.20
N SER A 177 -25.90 -36.32 3.13
CA SER A 177 -26.78 -37.26 2.48
C SER A 177 -27.08 -38.35 3.51
N ALA A 178 -28.32 -38.34 4.02
CA ALA A 178 -28.89 -39.49 4.70
C ALA A 178 -29.57 -40.33 3.61
N GLU A 179 -29.03 -41.49 3.37
CA GLU A 179 -29.76 -42.67 2.92
C GLU A 179 -30.47 -43.30 4.10
#